data_aed472c758dcbb0908cdc1fb6a6b2656
#
_entry.id   aed472c758dcbb0908cdc1fb6a6b2656
#
_cell.length_a   1.000
_cell.length_b   1.000
_cell.length_c   1.000
_cell.angle_alpha   90.00
_cell.angle_beta   90.00
_cell.angle_gamma   90.00
#
_symmetry.space_group_name_H-M   'P 1'
#
loop_
_entity.id
_entity.type
_entity.pdbx_description
1 polymer ?
#
loop_
_entity_poly.entity_id
_entity_poly.type
_entity_poly.pdbx_seq_one_letter_code
_entity_poly.pdbx_strand_id
1 'polypeptide(L)'
;MGIWEAMEFLNTFVDDSDPDTDLTQIEHLLQTAEAIRAAGEPRWFILTGLIHDLGKILILFGEPQWGVVGDTFPVGCRYSEKIVFHEFFAFNPDSRVPRYQTRTGIYAEGCGLDHVHLSWGHDEYLYHVVKDYLHEPALAMIRYHSFYPGHREREYDFLMNDRDRELMDEVRRFNPYDLYSKGHEKPDVERLKPYYQELIAEFFPRKIAW
;
A
#
# COMPACT_ATOMS: atom_id res chain seq x y z
N MET A 1 -6.70 -1.31 18.17
CA MET A 1 -5.46 -1.99 18.64
C MET A 1 -4.25 -1.12 18.37
N GLY A 2 -3.07 -1.44 18.93
CA GLY A 2 -1.82 -0.76 18.60
C GLY A 2 -1.22 -1.28 17.30
N ILE A 3 -0.24 -0.56 16.73
CA ILE A 3 0.41 -0.95 15.46
C ILE A 3 1.09 -2.32 15.59
N TRP A 4 1.88 -2.56 16.65
CA TRP A 4 2.53 -3.86 16.84
C TRP A 4 1.52 -5.01 17.05
N GLU A 5 0.44 -4.76 17.81
CA GLU A 5 -0.68 -5.71 17.96
C GLU A 5 -1.33 -6.04 16.60
N ALA A 6 -1.43 -5.06 15.71
CA ALA A 6 -1.96 -5.27 14.35
C ALA A 6 -1.01 -6.13 13.49
N MET A 7 0.32 -5.94 13.61
CA MET A 7 1.31 -6.79 12.94
C MET A 7 1.20 -8.25 13.42
N GLU A 8 1.12 -8.47 14.74
CA GLU A 8 0.94 -9.81 15.32
C GLU A 8 -0.39 -10.45 14.89
N PHE A 9 -1.47 -9.64 14.81
CA PHE A 9 -2.77 -10.12 14.34
C PHE A 9 -2.71 -10.47 12.85
N LEU A 10 -2.15 -9.60 12.02
CA LEU A 10 -1.99 -9.86 10.60
C LEU A 10 -1.13 -11.11 10.33
N ASN A 11 -0.20 -11.43 11.20
CA ASN A 11 0.65 -12.61 11.08
C ASN A 11 -0.11 -13.95 11.17
N THR A 12 -1.39 -13.91 11.51
CA THR A 12 -2.28 -15.10 11.44
C THR A 12 -2.82 -15.35 10.05
N PHE A 13 -2.62 -14.42 9.12
CA PHE A 13 -3.07 -14.47 7.73
C PHE A 13 -1.95 -14.96 6.81
N VAL A 14 -2.32 -15.79 5.82
CA VAL A 14 -1.44 -16.22 4.73
C VAL A 14 -1.93 -15.55 3.45
N ASP A 15 -1.07 -14.74 2.83
CA ASP A 15 -1.38 -14.08 1.55
C ASP A 15 -1.02 -15.03 0.39
N ASP A 16 -2.03 -15.67 -0.19
CA ASP A 16 -1.86 -16.59 -1.32
C ASP A 16 -1.42 -15.90 -2.61
N SER A 17 -1.50 -14.57 -2.67
CA SER A 17 -1.06 -13.75 -3.81
C SER A 17 0.41 -13.34 -3.73
N ASP A 18 1.03 -13.43 -2.56
CA ASP A 18 2.44 -13.12 -2.36
C ASP A 18 3.30 -14.25 -2.95
N PRO A 19 4.18 -13.96 -3.93
CA PRO A 19 5.08 -14.97 -4.48
C PRO A 19 6.12 -15.50 -3.47
N ASP A 20 6.25 -14.83 -2.31
CA ASP A 20 7.20 -15.16 -1.26
C ASP A 20 6.55 -15.91 -0.10
N THR A 21 6.00 -17.08 -0.40
CA THR A 21 5.26 -17.93 0.54
C THR A 21 6.07 -18.43 1.75
N ASP A 22 7.39 -18.24 1.75
CA ASP A 22 8.29 -18.67 2.85
C ASP A 22 8.37 -17.67 4.01
N LEU A 23 7.86 -16.43 3.81
CA LEU A 23 7.85 -15.37 4.83
C LEU A 23 6.47 -15.21 5.42
N THR A 24 6.44 -15.01 6.74
CA THR A 24 5.23 -14.54 7.41
C THR A 24 5.04 -13.05 7.19
N GLN A 25 3.81 -12.53 7.38
CA GLN A 25 3.52 -11.11 7.18
C GLN A 25 4.42 -10.20 8.04
N ILE A 26 4.65 -10.55 9.30
CA ILE A 26 5.54 -9.76 10.18
C ILE A 26 7.01 -9.84 9.74
N GLU A 27 7.47 -10.98 9.19
CA GLU A 27 8.82 -11.11 8.64
C GLU A 27 9.00 -10.23 7.41
N HIS A 28 8.01 -10.17 6.48
CA HIS A 28 8.03 -9.28 5.33
C HIS A 28 8.13 -7.80 5.74
N LEU A 29 7.25 -7.35 6.65
CA LEU A 29 7.25 -5.99 7.16
C LEU A 29 8.60 -5.61 7.79
N LEU A 30 9.18 -6.51 8.60
CA LEU A 30 10.48 -6.29 9.23
C LEU A 30 11.63 -6.32 8.21
N GLN A 31 11.62 -7.19 7.21
CA GLN A 31 12.65 -7.20 6.16
C GLN A 31 12.65 -5.88 5.38
N THR A 32 11.47 -5.41 4.97
CA THR A 32 11.33 -4.12 4.29
C THR A 32 11.89 -2.98 5.15
N ALA A 33 11.47 -2.92 6.41
CA ALA A 33 11.93 -1.88 7.34
C ALA A 33 13.43 -1.95 7.64
N GLU A 34 14.02 -3.15 7.79
CA GLU A 34 15.46 -3.33 8.00
C GLU A 34 16.28 -2.97 6.75
N ALA A 35 15.80 -3.27 5.54
CA ALA A 35 16.45 -2.84 4.30
C ALA A 35 16.48 -1.31 4.19
N ILE A 36 15.39 -0.65 4.50
CA ILE A 36 15.29 0.81 4.55
C ILE A 36 16.22 1.39 5.63
N ARG A 37 16.25 0.79 6.82
CA ARG A 37 17.14 1.19 7.91
C ARG A 37 18.62 1.05 7.55
N ALA A 38 18.99 -0.05 6.90
CA ALA A 38 20.35 -0.30 6.44
C ALA A 38 20.80 0.69 5.35
N ALA A 39 19.87 1.19 4.53
CA ALA A 39 20.11 2.24 3.55
C ALA A 39 20.30 3.64 4.18
N GLY A 40 20.08 3.80 5.49
CA GLY A 40 20.26 5.07 6.21
C GLY A 40 19.11 6.05 6.00
N GLU A 41 17.95 5.58 5.62
CA GLU A 41 16.76 6.37 5.42
C GLU A 41 16.21 6.94 6.74
N PRO A 42 15.46 8.06 6.70
CA PRO A 42 14.93 8.69 7.90
C PRO A 42 13.91 7.79 8.62
N ARG A 43 13.75 8.02 9.92
CA ARG A 43 12.90 7.18 10.79
C ARG A 43 11.44 7.04 10.32
N TRP A 44 10.88 8.13 9.79
CA TRP A 44 9.52 8.08 9.23
C TRP A 44 9.41 7.13 8.02
N PHE A 45 10.46 7.06 7.18
CA PHE A 45 10.50 6.18 6.00
C PHE A 45 10.63 4.71 6.44
N ILE A 46 11.47 4.45 7.47
CA ILE A 46 11.59 3.12 8.09
C ILE A 46 10.24 2.66 8.64
N LEU A 47 9.55 3.56 9.37
CA LEU A 47 8.22 3.28 9.92
C LEU A 47 7.21 2.97 8.80
N THR A 48 7.22 3.76 7.73
CA THR A 48 6.31 3.52 6.60
C THR A 48 6.54 2.14 5.99
N GLY A 49 7.78 1.72 5.82
CA GLY A 49 8.11 0.37 5.37
C GLY A 49 7.63 -0.72 6.33
N LEU A 50 7.69 -0.45 7.64
CA LEU A 50 7.20 -1.40 8.66
C LEU A 50 5.68 -1.63 8.58
N ILE A 51 4.92 -0.61 8.18
CA ILE A 51 3.45 -0.65 8.31
C ILE A 51 2.70 -0.71 6.98
N HIS A 52 3.38 -0.56 5.83
CA HIS A 52 2.75 -0.32 4.53
C HIS A 52 1.62 -1.31 4.19
N ASP A 53 1.78 -2.56 4.58
CA ASP A 53 0.88 -3.66 4.28
C ASP A 53 -0.16 -3.95 5.38
N LEU A 54 -0.17 -3.18 6.48
CA LEU A 54 -1.10 -3.45 7.59
C LEU A 54 -2.58 -3.32 7.21
N GLY A 55 -2.88 -2.68 6.09
CA GLY A 55 -4.25 -2.64 5.56
C GLY A 55 -4.80 -4.03 5.19
N LYS A 56 -3.95 -5.02 4.95
CA LYS A 56 -4.36 -6.43 4.73
C LYS A 56 -5.17 -7.00 5.90
N ILE A 57 -5.13 -6.35 7.06
CA ILE A 57 -5.97 -6.69 8.23
C ILE A 57 -7.47 -6.69 7.93
N LEU A 58 -7.92 -6.00 6.88
CA LEU A 58 -9.31 -6.05 6.40
C LEU A 58 -9.81 -7.48 6.18
N ILE A 59 -8.94 -8.40 5.75
CA ILE A 59 -9.27 -9.81 5.56
C ILE A 59 -9.71 -10.44 6.88
N LEU A 60 -9.03 -10.10 7.98
CA LEU A 60 -9.37 -10.60 9.31
C LEU A 60 -10.63 -9.95 9.89
N PHE A 61 -11.11 -8.88 9.27
CA PHE A 61 -12.41 -8.25 9.57
C PHE A 61 -13.54 -8.79 8.68
N GLY A 62 -13.24 -9.74 7.79
CA GLY A 62 -14.24 -10.48 7.01
C GLY A 62 -14.32 -10.07 5.54
N GLU A 63 -13.46 -9.15 5.07
CA GLU A 63 -13.39 -8.84 3.65
C GLU A 63 -12.70 -9.97 2.86
N PRO A 64 -13.13 -10.26 1.63
CA PRO A 64 -12.53 -11.31 0.84
C PRO A 64 -11.12 -10.94 0.39
N GLN A 65 -10.17 -11.88 0.44
CA GLN A 65 -8.77 -11.65 0.09
C GLN A 65 -8.61 -10.97 -1.28
N TRP A 66 -9.30 -11.44 -2.30
CA TRP A 66 -9.24 -10.88 -3.67
C TRP A 66 -9.70 -9.42 -3.78
N GLY A 67 -10.44 -8.91 -2.80
CA GLY A 67 -10.88 -7.52 -2.73
C GLY A 67 -9.94 -6.62 -1.91
N VAL A 68 -8.99 -7.21 -1.18
CA VAL A 68 -8.10 -6.48 -0.25
C VAL A 68 -6.67 -6.40 -0.79
N VAL A 69 -6.14 -7.50 -1.33
CA VAL A 69 -4.78 -7.58 -1.87
C VAL A 69 -4.75 -7.31 -3.37
N GLY A 70 -3.56 -7.16 -3.95
CA GLY A 70 -3.36 -6.88 -5.37
C GLY A 70 -3.21 -5.40 -5.68
N ASP A 71 -3.28 -5.07 -6.98
CA ASP A 71 -3.03 -3.70 -7.45
C ASP A 71 -4.10 -2.71 -6.95
N THR A 72 -3.65 -1.51 -6.59
CA THR A 72 -4.50 -0.33 -6.46
C THR A 72 -4.68 0.32 -7.83
N PHE A 73 -5.90 0.79 -8.13
CA PHE A 73 -6.25 1.42 -9.41
C PHE A 73 -7.42 2.39 -9.27
N PRO A 74 -7.55 3.40 -10.16
CA PRO A 74 -8.71 4.29 -10.22
C PRO A 74 -9.98 3.56 -10.65
N VAL A 75 -11.11 3.84 -9.99
CA VAL A 75 -12.44 3.43 -10.42
C VAL A 75 -13.18 4.60 -11.06
N GLY A 76 -14.21 4.33 -11.88
CA GLY A 76 -14.96 5.39 -12.57
C GLY A 76 -14.31 5.93 -13.85
N CYS A 77 -13.21 5.34 -14.30
CA CYS A 77 -12.59 5.54 -15.61
C CYS A 77 -12.16 4.19 -16.20
N ARG A 78 -11.64 4.20 -17.44
CA ARG A 78 -11.22 2.96 -18.10
C ARG A 78 -10.11 2.28 -17.30
N TYR A 79 -10.31 1.01 -17.00
CA TYR A 79 -9.29 0.17 -16.40
C TYR A 79 -8.13 -0.08 -17.38
N SER A 80 -6.90 0.06 -16.89
CA SER A 80 -5.70 -0.23 -17.68
C SER A 80 -5.49 -1.74 -17.82
N GLU A 81 -5.01 -2.15 -18.99
CA GLU A 81 -4.55 -3.52 -19.25
C GLU A 81 -3.26 -3.88 -18.46
N LYS A 82 -2.65 -2.90 -17.78
CA LYS A 82 -1.48 -3.07 -16.93
C LYS A 82 -1.82 -3.47 -15.50
N ILE A 83 -3.10 -3.44 -15.13
CA ILE A 83 -3.57 -3.96 -13.83
C ILE A 83 -3.46 -5.48 -13.85
N VAL A 84 -2.93 -6.07 -12.79
CA VAL A 84 -2.84 -7.52 -12.64
C VAL A 84 -4.23 -8.15 -12.79
N PHE A 85 -4.34 -9.21 -13.59
CA PHE A 85 -5.61 -9.91 -13.89
C PHE A 85 -6.68 -9.00 -14.52
N HIS A 86 -6.27 -8.01 -15.34
CA HIS A 86 -7.19 -7.03 -15.95
C HIS A 86 -8.36 -7.68 -16.71
N GLU A 87 -8.19 -8.88 -17.24
CA GLU A 87 -9.21 -9.62 -17.96
C GLU A 87 -10.48 -9.91 -17.13
N PHE A 88 -10.34 -9.97 -15.80
CA PHE A 88 -11.49 -10.16 -14.92
C PHE A 88 -12.40 -8.94 -14.82
N PHE A 89 -11.92 -7.75 -15.21
CA PHE A 89 -12.80 -6.57 -15.28
C PHE A 89 -13.93 -6.70 -16.29
N ALA A 90 -13.85 -7.64 -17.24
CA ALA A 90 -14.97 -7.97 -18.12
C ALA A 90 -16.23 -8.41 -17.35
N PHE A 91 -16.07 -8.94 -16.15
CA PHE A 91 -17.16 -9.33 -15.25
C PHE A 91 -17.62 -8.20 -14.33
N ASN A 92 -16.85 -7.12 -14.21
CA ASN A 92 -17.21 -5.98 -13.37
C ASN A 92 -18.37 -5.19 -14.02
N PRO A 93 -19.45 -4.86 -13.29
CA PRO A 93 -20.58 -4.09 -13.81
C PRO A 93 -20.17 -2.75 -14.45
N ASP A 94 -19.12 -2.11 -13.95
CA ASP A 94 -18.59 -0.84 -14.46
C ASP A 94 -18.10 -0.93 -15.91
N SER A 95 -17.68 -2.12 -16.37
CA SER A 95 -17.30 -2.38 -17.76
C SER A 95 -18.46 -2.12 -18.76
N ARG A 96 -19.70 -2.10 -18.29
CA ARG A 96 -20.91 -1.86 -19.08
C ARG A 96 -21.37 -0.39 -19.04
N VAL A 97 -20.70 0.46 -18.29
CA VAL A 97 -21.04 1.89 -18.18
C VAL A 97 -20.19 2.67 -19.20
N PRO A 98 -20.79 3.21 -20.30
CA PRO A 98 -20.01 3.83 -21.37
C PRO A 98 -19.09 4.96 -20.92
N ARG A 99 -19.52 5.76 -19.94
CA ARG A 99 -18.73 6.85 -19.39
C ARG A 99 -17.44 6.33 -18.74
N TYR A 100 -17.48 5.21 -18.03
CA TYR A 100 -16.31 4.62 -17.36
C TYR A 100 -15.33 3.95 -18.34
N GLN A 101 -15.75 3.75 -19.62
CA GLN A 101 -14.88 3.21 -20.64
C GLN A 101 -14.06 4.29 -21.37
N THR A 102 -14.19 5.55 -21.01
CA THR A 102 -13.36 6.63 -21.53
C THR A 102 -12.09 6.81 -20.67
N ARG A 103 -11.06 7.44 -21.25
CA ARG A 103 -9.76 7.65 -20.60
C ARG A 103 -9.90 8.29 -19.22
N THR A 104 -10.63 9.38 -19.14
CA THR A 104 -10.82 10.14 -17.89
C THR A 104 -12.06 9.73 -17.08
N GLY A 105 -13.02 9.07 -17.74
CA GLY A 105 -14.24 8.63 -17.07
C GLY A 105 -15.06 9.79 -16.50
N ILE A 106 -15.19 9.80 -15.17
CA ILE A 106 -15.91 10.86 -14.42
C ILE A 106 -15.01 12.02 -14.03
N TYR A 107 -13.70 11.92 -14.25
CA TYR A 107 -12.71 12.88 -13.79
C TYR A 107 -12.35 13.91 -14.84
N ALA A 108 -11.81 15.06 -14.40
CA ALA A 108 -11.11 16.01 -15.25
C ALA A 108 -9.63 15.61 -15.38
N GLU A 109 -9.02 15.95 -16.52
CA GLU A 109 -7.58 15.78 -16.69
C GLU A 109 -6.81 16.68 -15.70
N GLY A 110 -5.80 16.13 -15.04
CA GLY A 110 -5.01 16.83 -14.02
C GLY A 110 -5.77 17.18 -12.73
N CYS A 111 -6.87 16.49 -12.44
CA CYS A 111 -7.68 16.81 -11.25
C CYS A 111 -6.95 16.57 -9.91
N GLY A 112 -5.90 15.74 -9.92
CA GLY A 112 -5.20 15.29 -8.73
C GLY A 112 -5.79 14.01 -8.12
N LEU A 113 -4.91 13.13 -7.61
CA LEU A 113 -5.30 11.81 -7.09
C LEU A 113 -6.19 11.90 -5.84
N ASP A 114 -6.15 13.01 -5.11
CA ASP A 114 -7.07 13.24 -3.98
C ASP A 114 -8.53 13.38 -4.41
N HIS A 115 -8.79 13.67 -5.69
CA HIS A 115 -10.12 13.74 -6.29
C HIS A 115 -10.51 12.47 -7.07
N VAL A 116 -9.66 11.44 -7.01
CA VAL A 116 -9.86 10.17 -7.69
C VAL A 116 -10.26 9.09 -6.68
N HIS A 117 -11.33 8.37 -6.97
CA HIS A 117 -11.69 7.19 -6.20
C HIS A 117 -10.78 6.04 -6.62
N LEU A 118 -10.04 5.51 -5.67
CA LEU A 118 -9.23 4.32 -5.86
C LEU A 118 -10.01 3.05 -5.47
N SER A 119 -9.56 1.91 -5.96
CA SER A 119 -10.06 0.61 -5.50
C SER A 119 -9.95 0.53 -3.98
N TRP A 120 -11.00 -0.01 -3.33
CA TRP A 120 -11.03 -0.18 -1.88
C TRP A 120 -10.24 -1.44 -1.50
N GLY A 121 -8.91 -1.32 -1.45
CA GLY A 121 -7.98 -2.35 -1.03
C GLY A 121 -7.23 -1.98 0.25
N HIS A 122 -6.17 -2.74 0.57
CA HIS A 122 -5.34 -2.51 1.77
C HIS A 122 -4.69 -1.13 1.79
N ASP A 123 -4.27 -0.60 0.64
CA ASP A 123 -3.63 0.71 0.51
C ASP A 123 -4.55 1.85 0.96
N GLU A 124 -5.74 1.93 0.35
CA GLU A 124 -6.70 3.00 0.62
C GLU A 124 -7.25 2.87 2.05
N TYR A 125 -7.51 1.67 2.52
CA TYR A 125 -7.94 1.43 3.89
C TYR A 125 -6.90 1.91 4.90
N LEU A 126 -5.65 1.47 4.76
CA LEU A 126 -4.59 1.85 5.70
C LEU A 126 -4.33 3.36 5.67
N TYR A 127 -4.36 3.98 4.49
CA TYR A 127 -4.29 5.44 4.37
C TYR A 127 -5.32 6.12 5.28
N HIS A 128 -6.57 5.67 5.25
CA HIS A 128 -7.63 6.25 6.11
C HIS A 128 -7.41 6.00 7.59
N VAL A 129 -6.81 4.87 7.97
CA VAL A 129 -6.47 4.55 9.37
C VAL A 129 -5.37 5.45 9.92
N VAL A 130 -4.35 5.78 9.09
CA VAL A 130 -3.12 6.43 9.58
C VAL A 130 -2.98 7.90 9.18
N LYS A 131 -3.89 8.46 8.40
CA LYS A 131 -3.80 9.82 7.83
C LYS A 131 -3.63 10.94 8.85
N ASP A 132 -4.12 10.76 10.07
CA ASP A 132 -4.04 11.75 11.13
C ASP A 132 -2.71 11.69 11.91
N TYR A 133 -1.84 10.72 11.62
CA TYR A 133 -0.59 10.46 12.35
C TYR A 133 0.66 10.70 11.52
N LEU A 134 0.57 10.62 10.19
CA LEU A 134 1.71 10.65 9.30
C LEU A 134 1.65 11.86 8.35
N HIS A 135 2.83 12.31 7.92
CA HIS A 135 2.93 13.37 6.92
C HIS A 135 2.71 12.84 5.49
N GLU A 136 2.44 13.74 4.59
CA GLU A 136 1.98 13.47 3.23
C GLU A 136 2.88 12.50 2.41
N PRO A 137 4.23 12.61 2.38
CA PRO A 137 5.06 11.62 1.68
C PRO A 137 4.90 10.19 2.20
N ALA A 138 4.79 9.99 3.53
CA ALA A 138 4.54 8.69 4.13
C ALA A 138 3.15 8.15 3.75
N LEU A 139 2.14 9.03 3.76
CA LEU A 139 0.78 8.69 3.34
C LEU A 139 0.71 8.31 1.86
N ALA A 140 1.45 9.01 1.00
CA ALA A 140 1.52 8.67 -0.41
C ALA A 140 2.16 7.28 -0.63
N MET A 141 3.23 6.96 0.09
CA MET A 141 3.84 5.63 0.03
C MET A 141 2.83 4.54 0.43
N ILE A 142 2.08 4.73 1.52
CA ILE A 142 1.06 3.78 1.97
C ILE A 142 -0.07 3.65 0.95
N ARG A 143 -0.60 4.76 0.47
CA ARG A 143 -1.79 4.80 -0.40
C ARG A 143 -1.53 4.30 -1.81
N TYR A 144 -0.28 4.39 -2.28
CA TYR A 144 0.05 4.18 -3.69
C TYR A 144 1.13 3.12 -3.92
N HIS A 145 1.61 2.39 -2.89
CA HIS A 145 2.68 1.40 -3.13
C HIS A 145 2.23 0.28 -4.08
N SER A 146 0.98 -0.14 -4.03
CA SER A 146 0.41 -1.12 -4.96
C SER A 146 -0.24 -0.49 -6.20
N PHE A 147 -0.15 0.83 -6.38
CA PHE A 147 -0.62 1.51 -7.58
C PHE A 147 0.39 1.37 -8.73
N TYR A 148 0.78 0.11 -9.03
CA TYR A 148 1.74 -0.22 -10.08
C TYR A 148 1.36 0.36 -11.45
N PRO A 149 0.10 0.32 -11.91
CA PRO A 149 -0.30 0.94 -13.15
C PRO A 149 0.01 2.44 -13.20
N GLY A 150 -0.04 3.14 -12.07
CA GLY A 150 0.29 4.56 -11.96
C GLY A 150 1.78 4.83 -11.84
N HIS A 151 2.42 4.41 -10.73
CA HIS A 151 3.79 4.83 -10.44
C HIS A 151 4.85 4.14 -11.29
N ARG A 152 4.60 2.90 -11.78
CA ARG A 152 5.52 2.12 -12.60
C ARG A 152 5.22 2.25 -14.09
N GLU A 153 3.96 2.04 -14.50
CA GLU A 153 3.56 1.97 -15.91
C GLU A 153 3.09 3.32 -16.46
N ARG A 154 2.83 4.32 -15.61
CA ARG A 154 2.38 5.69 -15.95
C ARG A 154 1.04 5.77 -16.69
N GLU A 155 0.20 4.76 -16.52
CA GLU A 155 -1.07 4.63 -17.22
C GLU A 155 -2.10 5.70 -16.83
N TYR A 156 -1.96 6.30 -15.63
CA TYR A 156 -2.89 7.27 -15.06
C TYR A 156 -2.28 8.65 -14.81
N ASP A 157 -1.12 8.97 -15.43
CA ASP A 157 -0.44 10.27 -15.31
C ASP A 157 -1.35 11.45 -15.66
N PHE A 158 -2.34 11.23 -16.54
CA PHE A 158 -3.30 12.26 -16.95
C PHE A 158 -4.26 12.70 -15.83
N LEU A 159 -4.42 11.94 -14.77
CA LEU A 159 -5.21 12.31 -13.58
C LEU A 159 -4.38 13.11 -12.58
N MET A 160 -3.05 12.97 -12.61
CA MET A 160 -2.12 13.54 -11.64
C MET A 160 -1.92 15.04 -11.86
N ASN A 161 -1.91 15.80 -10.78
CA ASN A 161 -1.40 17.16 -10.73
C ASN A 161 0.13 17.19 -10.42
N ASP A 162 0.72 18.37 -10.28
CA ASP A 162 2.17 18.49 -10.02
C ASP A 162 2.54 17.93 -8.63
N ARG A 163 1.66 18.11 -7.65
CA ARG A 163 1.88 17.56 -6.29
C ARG A 163 1.91 16.05 -6.29
N ASP A 164 0.98 15.41 -7.02
CA ASP A 164 0.98 13.95 -7.13
C ASP A 164 2.27 13.42 -7.75
N ARG A 165 2.81 14.12 -8.76
CA ARG A 165 4.06 13.73 -9.43
C ARG A 165 5.25 13.76 -8.47
N GLU A 166 5.34 14.78 -7.60
CA GLU A 166 6.35 14.87 -6.53
C GLU A 166 6.21 13.69 -5.55
N LEU A 167 4.98 13.39 -5.12
CA LEU A 167 4.71 12.28 -4.19
C LEU A 167 4.99 10.91 -4.82
N MET A 168 4.73 10.74 -6.12
CA MET A 168 5.07 9.51 -6.83
C MET A 168 6.58 9.23 -6.88
N ASP A 169 7.44 10.25 -6.74
CA ASP A 169 8.89 10.03 -6.61
C ASP A 169 9.24 9.32 -5.29
N GLU A 170 8.56 9.66 -4.19
CA GLU A 170 8.72 8.94 -2.92
C GLU A 170 8.17 7.50 -2.99
N VAL A 171 7.04 7.30 -3.66
CA VAL A 171 6.50 5.94 -3.90
C VAL A 171 7.48 5.11 -4.70
N ARG A 172 8.06 5.64 -5.79
CA ARG A 172 9.07 4.95 -6.60
C ARG A 172 10.36 4.68 -5.84
N ARG A 173 10.76 5.58 -4.92
CA ARG A 173 11.90 5.38 -4.03
C ARG A 173 11.66 4.25 -3.03
N PHE A 174 10.43 4.10 -2.55
CA PHE A 174 10.04 3.04 -1.61
C PHE A 174 9.92 1.67 -2.28
N ASN A 175 9.32 1.59 -3.46
CA ASN A 175 8.92 0.36 -4.11
C ASN A 175 10.04 -0.73 -4.23
N PRO A 176 11.33 -0.39 -4.48
CA PRO A 176 12.40 -1.38 -4.47
C PRO A 176 12.61 -2.09 -3.13
N TYR A 177 12.34 -1.43 -2.01
CA TYR A 177 12.47 -2.04 -0.68
C TYR A 177 11.37 -3.07 -0.42
N ASP A 178 10.16 -2.80 -0.88
CA ASP A 178 9.03 -3.71 -0.80
C ASP A 178 9.25 -4.96 -1.67
N LEU A 179 9.59 -4.77 -2.95
CA LEU A 179 9.71 -5.88 -3.91
C LEU A 179 11.02 -6.68 -3.82
N TYR A 180 12.13 -6.05 -3.40
CA TYR A 180 13.47 -6.65 -3.49
C TYR A 180 14.18 -6.74 -2.14
N SER A 181 13.51 -6.50 -1.03
CA SER A 181 14.08 -6.63 0.32
C SER A 181 14.39 -8.07 0.74
N LYS A 182 14.22 -9.03 -0.15
CA LYS A 182 14.36 -10.48 0.05
C LYS A 182 15.80 -10.88 0.43
N GLY A 183 16.19 -10.59 1.67
CA GLY A 183 17.37 -11.17 2.28
C GLY A 183 17.21 -12.68 2.48
N HIS A 184 18.29 -13.45 2.34
CA HIS A 184 18.28 -14.90 2.60
C HIS A 184 18.07 -15.26 4.07
N GLU A 185 18.17 -14.28 4.98
CA GLU A 185 18.00 -14.50 6.42
C GLU A 185 16.67 -13.90 6.89
N LYS A 186 15.89 -14.73 7.57
CA LYS A 186 14.65 -14.26 8.21
C LYS A 186 14.98 -13.32 9.36
N PRO A 187 14.25 -12.21 9.52
CA PRO A 187 14.46 -11.28 10.62
C PRO A 187 14.14 -11.95 11.97
N ASP A 188 15.00 -11.72 12.95
CA ASP A 188 14.73 -12.12 14.33
C ASP A 188 13.73 -11.14 14.96
N VAL A 189 12.46 -11.53 14.95
CA VAL A 189 11.33 -10.72 15.39
C VAL A 189 11.51 -10.25 16.85
N GLU A 190 11.88 -11.17 17.75
CA GLU A 190 12.00 -10.84 19.17
C GLU A 190 13.15 -9.86 19.45
N ARG A 191 14.26 -10.01 18.74
CA ARG A 191 15.40 -9.09 18.84
C ARG A 191 15.07 -7.69 18.33
N LEU A 192 14.28 -7.59 17.24
CA LEU A 192 13.95 -6.34 16.60
C LEU A 192 12.79 -5.61 17.27
N LYS A 193 11.90 -6.33 17.92
CA LYS A 193 10.68 -5.81 18.56
C LYS A 193 10.89 -4.56 19.41
N PRO A 194 11.87 -4.50 20.35
CA PRO A 194 12.05 -3.32 21.20
C PRO A 194 12.34 -2.04 20.40
N TYR A 195 13.20 -2.13 19.37
CA TYR A 195 13.54 -0.98 18.51
C TYR A 195 12.32 -0.48 17.75
N TYR A 196 11.53 -1.39 17.15
CA TYR A 196 10.39 -1.00 16.36
C TYR A 196 9.21 -0.53 17.22
N GLN A 197 9.05 -1.04 18.43
CA GLN A 197 8.07 -0.49 19.38
C GLN A 197 8.42 0.95 19.80
N GLU A 198 9.71 1.27 19.99
CA GLU A 198 10.17 2.64 20.22
C GLU A 198 9.88 3.52 19.00
N LEU A 199 10.22 3.05 17.80
CA LEU A 199 9.96 3.79 16.56
C LEU A 199 8.46 4.06 16.37
N ILE A 200 7.60 3.07 16.58
CA ILE A 200 6.14 3.22 16.51
C ILE A 200 5.65 4.29 17.49
N ALA A 201 6.17 4.29 18.72
CA ALA A 201 5.75 5.23 19.76
C ALA A 201 6.11 6.70 19.47
N GLU A 202 7.01 6.98 18.52
CA GLU A 202 7.31 8.36 18.07
C GLU A 202 6.18 8.96 17.23
N PHE A 203 5.40 8.12 16.54
CA PHE A 203 4.40 8.56 15.57
C PHE A 203 2.97 8.20 15.96
N PHE A 204 2.77 7.15 16.70
CA PHE A 204 1.45 6.63 17.04
C PHE A 204 1.21 6.57 18.55
N PRO A 205 -0.02 6.86 19.00
CA PRO A 205 -0.42 6.54 20.36
C PRO A 205 -0.48 5.02 20.55
N ARG A 206 -0.55 4.59 21.83
CA ARG A 206 -0.58 3.16 22.18
C ARG A 206 -1.66 2.35 21.44
N LYS A 207 -2.79 2.97 21.12
CA LYS A 207 -3.91 2.37 20.37
C LYS A 207 -4.49 3.37 19.40
N ILE A 208 -4.85 2.90 18.22
CA ILE A 208 -5.58 3.64 17.19
C ILE A 208 -6.87 2.91 16.82
N ALA A 209 -7.78 3.61 16.12
CA ALA A 209 -8.94 2.99 15.47
C ALA A 209 -8.51 2.26 14.19
N TRP A 210 -9.20 1.17 13.90
CA TRP A 210 -9.00 0.38 12.68
C TRP A 210 -10.30 0.25 11.93
#